data_e4556c3bdcc1c5727d62515cd091df56
#
_entry.id   e4556c3bdcc1c5727d62515cd091df56
#
_cell.length_a   1.000
_cell.length_b   1.000
_cell.length_c   1.000
_cell.angle_alpha   90.00
_cell.angle_beta   90.00
_cell.angle_gamma   90.00
#
_symmetry.space_group_name_H-M   'P 1'
#
loop_
_entity.id
_entity.type
_entity.pdbx_description
1 polymer ?
#
loop_
_entity_poly.entity_id
_entity_poly.type
_entity_poly.pdbx_seq_one_letter_code
_entity_poly.pdbx_strand_id
1 'polypeptide(L)'
;IVALIKASATPAEAKSGLMERFGFSDIQAQSILDMRLQRLTGLERDKLLDEFHELQKLIAYLKSILEDVRVLRDVLRQETSEIKENYATPRKTEILQAALTGIDIEDLIPDEDVVITLSRRGYIKRTTLATYQQQRRGGKGIAGLHTSDDDFVQDFITTTNHQYLLLFTNKGRMHQVKVHQVPEGSRTAKGMHIANLLPLEQDEWVANVISVREFAEDRYFLFATKRGMVKRSSVSLYARCRKSGLIALGLREDDELIAVREISDNEHVVMVTANGMAIRFSLTDVRPMGRSAAGVKGIGLRRGDTVVSCLPLAADDLSTEILAVSSLGYGKRTRVDLYRVQSRGGIGLINFKVSPKTGPVIGGMPVKDGDSLILLTTTNKIIRLGVDEVRSVGRATMGVRLVRLDDGASVAGFDTVTDAGLSDTGEAPQEASLDATPTASGEETPPEPEA
;
A
#
# COMPACT_ATOMS: atom_id res chain seq x y z
N ILE A 1 2.78 -74.92 -47.45
CA ILE A 1 1.52 -74.32 -47.04
C ILE A 1 0.38 -74.80 -47.97
N VAL A 2 0.43 -74.51 -49.28
CA VAL A 2 -0.65 -74.91 -50.23
C VAL A 2 -0.93 -76.39 -50.27
N ALA A 3 0.12 -77.24 -50.20
CA ALA A 3 -0.03 -78.68 -50.14
C ALA A 3 -0.72 -79.17 -48.84
N LEU A 4 -0.43 -78.54 -47.70
CA LEU A 4 -1.07 -78.80 -46.42
C LEU A 4 -2.58 -78.44 -46.44
N ILE A 5 -2.88 -77.23 -46.94
CA ILE A 5 -4.28 -76.76 -47.09
C ILE A 5 -5.08 -77.73 -47.99
N LYS A 6 -4.49 -78.21 -49.12
CA LYS A 6 -5.16 -79.13 -50.04
C LYS A 6 -5.30 -80.56 -49.46
N ALA A 7 -4.46 -80.97 -48.52
CA ALA A 7 -4.48 -82.30 -47.88
C ALA A 7 -5.46 -82.28 -46.66
N SER A 8 -5.85 -81.15 -46.11
CA SER A 8 -6.76 -81.03 -44.98
C SER A 8 -8.21 -81.21 -45.40
N ALA A 9 -8.99 -81.94 -44.64
CA ALA A 9 -10.41 -82.18 -44.93
C ALA A 9 -11.30 -80.99 -44.56
N THR A 10 -10.89 -80.22 -43.60
CA THR A 10 -11.66 -79.08 -43.15
C THR A 10 -10.78 -77.81 -42.98
N PRO A 11 -11.33 -76.59 -43.10
CA PRO A 11 -10.63 -75.33 -42.84
C PRO A 11 -10.03 -75.27 -41.43
N ALA A 12 -10.71 -75.80 -40.44
CA ALA A 12 -10.22 -75.84 -39.06
C ALA A 12 -8.96 -76.77 -38.92
N GLU A 13 -8.95 -77.88 -39.58
CA GLU A 13 -7.80 -78.83 -39.61
C GLU A 13 -6.60 -78.22 -40.35
N ALA A 14 -6.89 -77.47 -41.45
CA ALA A 14 -5.84 -76.72 -42.17
C ALA A 14 -5.28 -75.63 -41.29
N LYS A 15 -6.11 -74.93 -40.53
CA LYS A 15 -5.68 -73.90 -39.59
C LYS A 15 -4.79 -74.44 -38.50
N SER A 16 -5.21 -75.51 -37.82
CA SER A 16 -4.39 -76.20 -36.79
C SER A 16 -3.06 -76.69 -37.36
N GLY A 17 -3.08 -77.31 -38.52
CA GLY A 17 -1.87 -77.77 -39.19
C GLY A 17 -0.88 -76.68 -39.57
N LEU A 18 -1.40 -75.49 -39.92
CA LEU A 18 -0.59 -74.28 -40.17
C LEU A 18 0.05 -73.73 -38.88
N MET A 19 -0.69 -73.75 -37.80
CA MET A 19 -0.21 -73.33 -36.49
C MET A 19 0.89 -74.29 -35.95
N GLU A 20 0.63 -75.55 -35.98
CA GLU A 20 1.54 -76.56 -35.44
C GLU A 20 2.85 -76.71 -36.27
N ARG A 21 2.74 -76.68 -37.60
CA ARG A 21 3.88 -76.93 -38.46
C ARG A 21 4.79 -75.75 -38.74
N PHE A 22 4.20 -74.56 -38.73
CA PHE A 22 4.88 -73.30 -39.09
C PHE A 22 4.94 -72.27 -37.97
N GLY A 23 4.32 -72.53 -36.80
CA GLY A 23 4.34 -71.65 -35.65
C GLY A 23 3.54 -70.37 -35.86
N PHE A 24 2.56 -70.34 -36.77
CA PHE A 24 1.71 -69.14 -37.00
C PHE A 24 0.73 -68.92 -35.86
N SER A 25 0.46 -67.71 -35.58
CA SER A 25 -0.63 -67.37 -34.69
C SER A 25 -2.01 -67.70 -35.31
N ASP A 26 -3.03 -67.79 -34.48
CA ASP A 26 -4.42 -68.07 -34.92
C ASP A 26 -4.87 -67.05 -36.00
N ILE A 27 -4.58 -65.79 -35.81
CA ILE A 27 -4.90 -64.71 -36.75
C ILE A 27 -4.13 -64.84 -38.07
N GLN A 28 -2.82 -65.21 -38.02
CA GLN A 28 -2.01 -65.42 -39.21
C GLN A 28 -2.49 -66.64 -40.01
N ALA A 29 -2.80 -67.75 -39.35
CA ALA A 29 -3.29 -68.97 -39.97
C ALA A 29 -4.66 -68.69 -40.67
N GLN A 30 -5.54 -67.92 -40.03
CA GLN A 30 -6.82 -67.55 -40.59
C GLN A 30 -6.64 -66.64 -41.81
N SER A 31 -5.77 -65.66 -41.74
CA SER A 31 -5.49 -64.72 -42.88
C SER A 31 -4.92 -65.47 -44.09
N ILE A 32 -4.13 -66.55 -43.88
CA ILE A 32 -3.61 -67.43 -44.97
C ILE A 32 -4.76 -68.21 -45.64
N LEU A 33 -5.70 -68.73 -44.85
CA LEU A 33 -6.84 -69.45 -45.38
C LEU A 33 -7.82 -68.57 -46.15
N ASP A 34 -8.01 -67.32 -45.69
CA ASP A 34 -8.86 -66.32 -46.32
C ASP A 34 -8.24 -65.68 -47.56
N MET A 35 -6.96 -65.99 -47.87
CA MET A 35 -6.24 -65.40 -48.99
C MET A 35 -6.79 -65.95 -50.33
N ARG A 36 -7.25 -65.05 -51.20
CA ARG A 36 -7.72 -65.40 -52.55
C ARG A 36 -6.57 -65.85 -53.42
N LEU A 37 -6.80 -66.87 -54.23
CA LEU A 37 -5.78 -67.43 -55.16
C LEU A 37 -5.15 -66.40 -56.09
N GLN A 38 -5.87 -65.31 -56.39
CA GLN A 38 -5.39 -64.18 -57.18
C GLN A 38 -4.24 -63.40 -56.52
N ARG A 39 -4.13 -63.44 -55.21
CA ARG A 39 -3.05 -62.81 -54.43
C ARG A 39 -1.75 -63.59 -54.43
N LEU A 40 -1.74 -64.79 -55.00
CA LEU A 40 -0.54 -65.64 -55.14
C LEU A 40 0.25 -65.37 -56.44
N THR A 41 -0.15 -64.36 -57.22
CA THR A 41 0.59 -63.93 -58.41
C THR A 41 1.88 -63.22 -57.99
N GLY A 42 2.93 -63.31 -58.89
CA GLY A 42 4.24 -62.71 -58.55
C GLY A 42 4.17 -61.22 -58.20
N LEU A 43 3.34 -60.49 -58.94
CA LEU A 43 3.19 -59.04 -58.76
C LEU A 43 2.56 -58.66 -57.38
N GLU A 44 1.62 -59.45 -56.90
CA GLU A 44 0.98 -59.27 -55.59
C GLU A 44 1.93 -59.67 -54.45
N ARG A 45 2.76 -60.72 -54.68
CA ARG A 45 3.77 -61.11 -53.71
C ARG A 45 4.84 -60.03 -53.51
N ASP A 46 5.25 -59.38 -54.59
CA ASP A 46 6.26 -58.29 -54.52
C ASP A 46 5.70 -57.07 -53.81
N LYS A 47 4.45 -56.73 -54.05
CA LYS A 47 3.75 -55.65 -53.25
C LYS A 47 3.68 -55.99 -51.78
N LEU A 48 3.39 -57.24 -51.43
CA LEU A 48 3.33 -57.68 -50.03
C LEU A 48 4.70 -57.65 -49.37
N LEU A 49 5.76 -57.99 -50.11
CA LEU A 49 7.12 -57.89 -49.63
C LEU A 49 7.56 -56.41 -49.43
N ASP A 50 7.17 -55.54 -50.33
CA ASP A 50 7.44 -54.11 -50.19
C ASP A 50 6.72 -53.56 -48.97
N GLU A 51 5.43 -53.83 -48.79
CA GLU A 51 4.67 -53.44 -47.62
C GLU A 51 5.29 -53.96 -46.32
N PHE A 52 5.73 -55.22 -46.32
CA PHE A 52 6.42 -55.83 -45.19
C PHE A 52 7.72 -55.10 -44.84
N HIS A 53 8.53 -54.76 -45.86
CA HIS A 53 9.76 -54.02 -45.65
C HIS A 53 9.50 -52.60 -45.14
N GLU A 54 8.47 -51.92 -45.65
CA GLU A 54 8.06 -50.63 -45.19
C GLU A 54 7.61 -50.66 -43.73
N LEU A 55 6.79 -51.63 -43.33
CA LEU A 55 6.37 -51.84 -41.96
C LEU A 55 7.54 -52.18 -41.03
N GLN A 56 8.51 -53.01 -41.50
CA GLN A 56 9.73 -53.24 -40.72
C GLN A 56 10.57 -52.00 -40.47
N LYS A 57 10.73 -51.15 -41.48
CA LYS A 57 11.41 -49.88 -41.34
C LYS A 57 10.69 -48.96 -40.36
N LEU A 58 9.36 -48.90 -40.45
CA LEU A 58 8.54 -48.11 -39.53
C LEU A 58 8.67 -48.61 -38.08
N ILE A 59 8.60 -49.91 -37.87
CA ILE A 59 8.77 -50.52 -36.54
C ILE A 59 10.16 -50.21 -35.98
N ALA A 60 11.22 -50.34 -36.79
CA ALA A 60 12.57 -50.01 -36.36
C ALA A 60 12.70 -48.52 -35.97
N TYR A 61 12.12 -47.63 -36.78
CA TYR A 61 12.09 -46.19 -36.49
C TYR A 61 11.33 -45.87 -35.21
N LEU A 62 10.12 -46.43 -35.03
CA LEU A 62 9.34 -46.21 -33.81
C LEU A 62 10.05 -46.77 -32.55
N LYS A 63 10.72 -47.92 -32.69
CA LYS A 63 11.55 -48.43 -31.59
C LYS A 63 12.71 -47.52 -31.28
N SER A 64 13.39 -46.96 -32.28
CA SER A 64 14.49 -46.01 -32.05
C SER A 64 14.04 -44.76 -31.32
N ILE A 65 12.79 -44.29 -31.54
CA ILE A 65 12.24 -43.15 -30.82
C ILE A 65 12.03 -43.48 -29.33
N LEU A 66 11.63 -44.73 -29.03
CA LEU A 66 11.40 -45.18 -27.64
C LEU A 66 12.70 -45.49 -26.89
N GLU A 67 13.73 -45.97 -27.60
CA GLU A 67 14.97 -46.40 -27.02
C GLU A 67 16.02 -45.29 -26.89
N ASP A 68 15.99 -44.27 -27.79
CA ASP A 68 16.95 -43.16 -27.80
C ASP A 68 16.26 -41.79 -27.61
N VAL A 69 16.52 -41.19 -26.45
CA VAL A 69 16.04 -39.84 -26.11
C VAL A 69 16.49 -38.79 -27.12
N ARG A 70 17.59 -38.98 -27.83
CA ARG A 70 18.05 -38.03 -28.85
C ARG A 70 17.11 -38.05 -30.04
N VAL A 71 16.76 -39.24 -30.52
CA VAL A 71 15.80 -39.41 -31.64
C VAL A 71 14.45 -38.81 -31.26
N LEU A 72 13.97 -39.09 -30.07
CA LEU A 72 12.74 -38.49 -29.56
C LEU A 72 12.78 -36.95 -29.56
N ARG A 73 13.88 -36.37 -29.12
CA ARG A 73 14.04 -34.90 -29.13
C ARG A 73 14.07 -34.31 -30.54
N ASP A 74 14.65 -35.01 -31.49
CA ASP A 74 14.71 -34.55 -32.88
C ASP A 74 13.34 -34.63 -33.54
N VAL A 75 12.54 -35.66 -33.27
CA VAL A 75 11.12 -35.72 -33.67
C VAL A 75 10.34 -34.55 -33.09
N LEU A 76 10.44 -34.32 -31.78
CA LEU A 76 9.78 -33.19 -31.13
C LEU A 76 10.20 -31.83 -31.71
N ARG A 77 11.47 -31.64 -32.05
CA ARG A 77 11.97 -30.45 -32.71
C ARG A 77 11.34 -30.25 -34.08
N GLN A 78 11.26 -31.32 -34.87
CA GLN A 78 10.70 -31.27 -36.21
C GLN A 78 9.21 -30.91 -36.12
N GLU A 79 8.42 -31.62 -35.33
CA GLU A 79 7.00 -31.35 -35.15
C GLU A 79 6.75 -29.90 -34.64
N THR A 80 7.55 -29.44 -33.67
CA THR A 80 7.47 -28.07 -33.15
C THR A 80 7.82 -27.03 -34.22
N SER A 81 8.79 -27.33 -35.08
CA SER A 81 9.18 -26.44 -36.20
C SER A 81 8.08 -26.36 -37.24
N GLU A 82 7.44 -27.48 -37.59
CA GLU A 82 6.30 -27.49 -38.51
C GLU A 82 5.11 -26.69 -37.96
N ILE A 83 4.81 -26.83 -36.68
CA ILE A 83 3.77 -26.04 -36.00
C ILE A 83 4.15 -24.56 -36.04
N LYS A 84 5.42 -24.23 -35.78
CA LYS A 84 5.90 -22.85 -35.85
C LYS A 84 5.75 -22.26 -37.26
N GLU A 85 6.12 -22.98 -38.27
CA GLU A 85 6.01 -22.51 -39.68
C GLU A 85 4.56 -22.27 -40.08
N ASN A 86 3.65 -23.15 -39.67
CA ASN A 86 2.23 -23.07 -40.03
C ASN A 86 1.44 -22.03 -39.23
N TYR A 87 1.81 -21.79 -37.97
CA TYR A 87 1.01 -21.00 -37.04
C TYR A 87 1.74 -19.81 -36.42
N ALA A 88 3.03 -19.58 -36.70
CA ALA A 88 3.73 -18.42 -36.18
C ALA A 88 3.17 -17.14 -36.72
N THR A 89 2.81 -16.26 -35.82
CA THR A 89 2.47 -14.87 -36.16
C THR A 89 3.68 -13.96 -35.96
N PRO A 90 3.86 -12.93 -36.81
CA PRO A 90 4.94 -11.97 -36.61
C PRO A 90 4.78 -11.28 -35.27
N ARG A 91 5.91 -11.06 -34.58
CA ARG A 91 5.94 -10.34 -33.32
C ARG A 91 5.37 -8.93 -33.52
N LYS A 92 4.35 -8.55 -32.74
CA LYS A 92 3.74 -7.22 -32.79
C LYS A 92 4.58 -6.17 -32.06
N THR A 93 5.37 -6.58 -31.07
CA THR A 93 6.23 -5.69 -30.29
C THR A 93 7.61 -5.61 -30.95
N GLU A 94 8.06 -4.42 -31.25
CA GLU A 94 9.41 -4.16 -31.75
C GLU A 94 10.44 -4.41 -30.65
N ILE A 95 11.52 -5.12 -30.96
CA ILE A 95 12.67 -5.27 -30.08
C ILE A 95 13.68 -4.20 -30.47
N LEU A 96 13.76 -3.14 -29.71
CA LEU A 96 14.80 -2.14 -29.85
C LEU A 96 16.11 -2.71 -29.32
N GLN A 97 17.11 -2.85 -30.19
CA GLN A 97 18.46 -3.31 -29.80
C GLN A 97 19.26 -2.23 -29.05
N ALA A 98 18.87 -0.96 -29.17
CA ALA A 98 19.41 0.08 -28.31
C ALA A 98 18.86 -0.19 -26.91
N ALA A 99 19.75 -0.50 -25.96
CA ALA A 99 19.39 -0.48 -24.56
C ALA A 99 18.79 0.90 -24.28
N LEU A 100 17.50 0.95 -23.96
CA LEU A 100 16.88 2.10 -23.29
C LEU A 100 17.48 2.14 -21.87
N THR A 101 18.82 2.25 -21.80
CA THR A 101 19.54 2.56 -20.58
C THR A 101 19.24 4.01 -20.30
N GLY A 102 18.20 4.27 -19.54
CA GLY A 102 17.95 5.60 -19.03
C GLY A 102 16.52 6.11 -19.00
N ILE A 103 15.52 5.39 -19.51
CA ILE A 103 14.14 5.80 -19.22
C ILE A 103 13.72 5.04 -17.95
N ASP A 104 13.82 5.72 -16.83
CA ASP A 104 13.18 5.26 -15.61
C ASP A 104 11.66 5.39 -15.81
N ILE A 105 10.87 4.46 -15.26
CA ILE A 105 9.40 4.55 -15.27
C ILE A 105 8.96 5.91 -14.68
N GLU A 106 9.75 6.44 -13.76
CA GLU A 106 9.56 7.74 -13.15
C GLU A 106 9.59 8.89 -14.16
N ASP A 107 10.44 8.82 -15.19
CA ASP A 107 10.54 9.85 -16.25
C ASP A 107 9.27 9.93 -17.13
N LEU A 108 8.45 8.88 -17.12
CA LEU A 108 7.18 8.82 -17.86
C LEU A 108 5.98 9.30 -17.03
N ILE A 109 6.16 9.51 -15.73
CA ILE A 109 5.11 9.95 -14.81
C ILE A 109 5.27 11.45 -14.57
N PRO A 110 4.23 12.27 -14.83
CA PRO A 110 4.31 13.70 -14.53
C PRO A 110 4.48 13.91 -13.01
N ASP A 111 5.37 14.85 -12.64
CA ASP A 111 5.57 15.23 -11.23
C ASP A 111 4.47 16.21 -10.79
N GLU A 112 3.32 15.68 -10.46
CA GLU A 112 2.15 16.42 -10.02
C GLU A 112 2.04 16.41 -8.50
N ASP A 113 1.42 17.45 -7.95
CA ASP A 113 1.07 17.52 -6.54
C ASP A 113 -0.04 16.53 -6.21
N VAL A 114 0.23 15.68 -5.25
CA VAL A 114 -0.68 14.61 -4.81
C VAL A 114 -0.82 14.60 -3.30
N VAL A 115 -1.91 14.05 -2.85
CA VAL A 115 -2.21 13.83 -1.45
C VAL A 115 -2.17 12.35 -1.14
N ILE A 116 -1.34 11.98 -0.20
CA ILE A 116 -1.30 10.63 0.39
C ILE A 116 -2.19 10.64 1.63
N THR A 117 -3.13 9.73 1.66
CA THR A 117 -4.00 9.53 2.83
C THR A 117 -3.74 8.14 3.39
N LEU A 118 -3.40 8.06 4.67
CA LEU A 118 -3.24 6.81 5.41
C LEU A 118 -4.28 6.74 6.52
N SER A 119 -5.06 5.66 6.57
CA SER A 119 -6.00 5.42 7.65
C SER A 119 -5.34 4.66 8.80
N ARG A 120 -5.95 4.74 10.00
CA ARG A 120 -5.46 4.02 11.18
C ARG A 120 -5.42 2.50 11.01
N ARG A 121 -6.33 1.94 10.22
CA ARG A 121 -6.33 0.52 9.88
C ARG A 121 -5.34 0.14 8.79
N GLY A 122 -4.54 1.10 8.31
CA GLY A 122 -3.49 0.86 7.33
C GLY A 122 -3.97 0.85 5.89
N TYR A 123 -5.06 1.54 5.55
CA TYR A 123 -5.43 1.77 4.16
C TYR A 123 -4.75 3.02 3.63
N ILE A 124 -4.04 2.89 2.53
CA ILE A 124 -3.30 3.96 1.88
C ILE A 124 -3.82 4.21 0.46
N LYS A 125 -3.88 5.46 0.06
CA LYS A 125 -4.19 5.88 -1.30
C LYS A 125 -3.47 7.17 -1.66
N ARG A 126 -3.32 7.39 -2.94
CA ARG A 126 -2.85 8.63 -3.56
C ARG A 126 -4.03 9.28 -4.30
N THR A 127 -4.17 10.57 -4.18
CA THR A 127 -5.20 11.35 -4.87
C THR A 127 -4.58 12.63 -5.39
N THR A 128 -4.87 13.03 -6.62
CA THR A 128 -4.37 14.28 -7.19
C THR A 128 -4.89 15.47 -6.37
N LEU A 129 -4.03 16.43 -6.02
CA LEU A 129 -4.39 17.60 -5.21
C LEU A 129 -5.52 18.40 -5.85
N ALA A 130 -5.57 18.47 -7.19
CA ALA A 130 -6.64 19.14 -7.95
C ALA A 130 -8.05 18.58 -7.66
N THR A 131 -8.15 17.35 -7.17
CA THR A 131 -9.45 16.74 -6.78
C THR A 131 -10.02 17.38 -5.50
N TYR A 132 -9.18 18.02 -4.69
CA TYR A 132 -9.58 18.76 -3.50
C TYR A 132 -9.83 20.22 -3.89
N GLN A 133 -11.06 20.53 -4.32
CA GLN A 133 -11.46 21.92 -4.63
C GLN A 133 -11.40 22.79 -3.38
N GLN A 134 -10.86 24.01 -3.52
CA GLN A 134 -10.90 25.02 -2.48
C GLN A 134 -12.36 25.35 -2.13
N GLN A 135 -12.72 25.21 -0.86
CA GLN A 135 -14.02 25.62 -0.36
C GLN A 135 -13.89 26.97 0.37
N ARG A 136 -14.90 27.83 0.18
CA ARG A 136 -15.00 29.11 0.90
C ARG A 136 -15.28 28.86 2.40
N ARG A 137 -14.92 29.82 3.25
CA ARG A 137 -15.26 29.85 4.70
C ARG A 137 -16.76 29.57 4.89
N GLY A 138 -17.09 28.64 5.81
CA GLY A 138 -18.47 28.22 6.10
C GLY A 138 -19.03 27.09 5.25
N GLY A 139 -18.24 26.53 4.30
CA GLY A 139 -18.64 25.35 3.55
C GLY A 139 -18.79 24.11 4.46
N LYS A 140 -19.79 23.28 4.19
CA LYS A 140 -19.93 21.95 4.81
C LYS A 140 -18.77 21.07 4.31
N GLY A 141 -17.66 20.95 5.00
CA GLY A 141 -16.49 20.15 4.61
C GLY A 141 -16.79 18.97 3.63
N ILE A 142 -15.82 18.54 2.88
CA ILE A 142 -15.98 17.45 1.91
C ILE A 142 -15.54 16.14 2.55
N ALA A 143 -16.36 15.09 2.47
CA ALA A 143 -15.98 13.75 2.93
C ALA A 143 -14.70 13.28 2.20
N GLY A 144 -13.62 13.03 2.95
CA GLY A 144 -12.32 12.66 2.41
C GLY A 144 -12.14 11.16 2.19
N LEU A 145 -12.88 10.34 2.94
CA LEU A 145 -12.78 8.88 2.87
C LEU A 145 -14.09 8.27 3.37
N HIS A 146 -14.66 7.31 2.62
CA HIS A 146 -15.67 6.42 3.17
C HIS A 146 -14.95 5.29 3.92
N THR A 147 -14.77 5.48 5.21
CA THR A 147 -14.27 4.44 6.11
C THR A 147 -15.43 3.67 6.73
N SER A 148 -15.17 2.41 7.12
CA SER A 148 -16.07 1.69 8.03
C SER A 148 -16.15 2.44 9.38
N ASP A 149 -17.20 2.21 10.16
CA ASP A 149 -17.50 2.92 11.41
C ASP A 149 -16.35 3.02 12.43
N ASP A 150 -15.30 2.21 12.27
CA ASP A 150 -14.15 2.14 13.20
C ASP A 150 -12.81 2.59 12.57
N ASP A 151 -12.77 3.19 11.38
CA ASP A 151 -11.52 3.61 10.73
C ASP A 151 -11.53 5.13 10.47
N PHE A 152 -10.39 5.78 10.55
CA PHE A 152 -10.25 7.21 10.30
C PHE A 152 -8.89 7.54 9.68
N VAL A 153 -8.79 8.70 9.05
CA VAL A 153 -7.54 9.20 8.49
C VAL A 153 -6.56 9.49 9.62
N GLN A 154 -5.42 8.82 9.59
CA GLN A 154 -4.32 9.02 10.54
C GLN A 154 -3.33 10.05 10.03
N ASP A 155 -2.92 9.95 8.76
CA ASP A 155 -1.97 10.86 8.13
C ASP A 155 -2.54 11.38 6.81
N PHE A 156 -2.34 12.67 6.58
CA PHE A 156 -2.71 13.38 5.36
C PHE A 156 -1.50 14.21 4.91
N ILE A 157 -0.84 13.78 3.82
CA ILE A 157 0.45 14.32 3.42
C ILE A 157 0.36 14.82 1.99
N THR A 158 0.63 16.10 1.79
CA THR A 158 0.81 16.68 0.46
C THR A 158 2.24 16.48 0.00
N THR A 159 2.42 15.94 -1.20
CA THR A 159 3.71 15.58 -1.78
C THR A 159 3.64 15.60 -3.30
N THR A 160 4.73 15.26 -3.99
CA THR A 160 4.73 15.07 -5.45
C THR A 160 4.99 13.61 -5.83
N ASN A 161 4.65 13.23 -7.07
CA ASN A 161 4.74 11.85 -7.55
C ASN A 161 6.16 11.26 -7.46
N HIS A 162 7.20 12.10 -7.61
CA HIS A 162 8.60 11.65 -7.66
C HIS A 162 9.28 11.58 -6.29
N GLN A 163 8.62 12.05 -5.23
CA GLN A 163 9.19 11.99 -3.90
C GLN A 163 9.21 10.56 -3.33
N TYR A 164 10.02 10.37 -2.30
CA TYR A 164 10.06 9.15 -1.51
C TYR A 164 9.12 9.26 -0.33
N LEU A 165 8.31 8.23 -0.13
CA LEU A 165 7.48 8.07 1.05
C LEU A 165 8.21 7.13 2.00
N LEU A 166 8.58 7.63 3.17
CA LEU A 166 9.24 6.88 4.23
C LEU A 166 8.20 6.52 5.29
N LEU A 167 7.97 5.22 5.44
CA LEU A 167 6.97 4.67 6.34
C LEU A 167 7.67 4.04 7.54
N PHE A 168 7.51 4.66 8.69
CA PHE A 168 8.13 4.22 9.95
C PHE A 168 7.13 3.41 10.76
N THR A 169 7.53 2.22 11.20
CA THR A 169 6.66 1.33 11.95
C THR A 169 6.84 1.49 13.47
N ASN A 170 5.83 1.07 14.23
CA ASN A 170 5.87 1.04 15.68
C ASN A 170 7.05 0.22 16.23
N LYS A 171 7.53 -0.77 15.46
CA LYS A 171 8.71 -1.61 15.79
C LYS A 171 10.05 -0.95 15.44
N GLY A 172 10.06 0.33 15.04
CA GLY A 172 11.28 1.05 14.71
C GLY A 172 11.93 0.66 13.38
N ARG A 173 11.19 0.06 12.47
CA ARG A 173 11.61 -0.20 11.09
C ARG A 173 11.16 0.93 10.18
N MET A 174 11.82 1.06 9.06
CA MET A 174 11.45 1.99 7.98
C MET A 174 11.35 1.23 6.67
N HIS A 175 10.31 1.52 5.92
CA HIS A 175 10.13 1.12 4.53
C HIS A 175 10.14 2.35 3.65
N GLN A 176 10.65 2.20 2.44
CA GLN A 176 10.73 3.26 1.45
C GLN A 176 9.96 2.86 0.21
N VAL A 177 9.08 3.74 -0.25
CA VAL A 177 8.26 3.57 -1.44
C VAL A 177 8.29 4.88 -2.22
N LYS A 178 8.30 4.82 -3.56
CA LYS A 178 8.06 6.01 -4.38
C LYS A 178 6.58 6.37 -4.31
N VAL A 179 6.27 7.66 -4.25
CA VAL A 179 4.88 8.15 -4.15
C VAL A 179 4.01 7.63 -5.29
N HIS A 180 4.52 7.59 -6.53
CA HIS A 180 3.79 7.07 -7.69
C HIS A 180 3.44 5.57 -7.60
N GLN A 181 4.11 4.79 -6.73
CA GLN A 181 3.80 3.37 -6.51
C GLN A 181 2.59 3.17 -5.59
N VAL A 182 2.18 4.21 -4.87
CA VAL A 182 0.94 4.17 -4.09
C VAL A 182 -0.24 4.22 -5.06
N PRO A 183 -1.20 3.29 -4.96
CA PRO A 183 -2.34 3.26 -5.87
C PRO A 183 -3.13 4.56 -5.85
N GLU A 184 -3.49 5.02 -7.05
CA GLU A 184 -4.40 6.14 -7.20
C GLU A 184 -5.82 5.72 -6.83
N GLY A 185 -6.52 6.59 -6.12
CA GLY A 185 -7.89 6.35 -5.71
C GLY A 185 -8.71 7.62 -5.75
N SER A 186 -10.00 7.47 -6.01
CA SER A 186 -10.93 8.59 -5.89
C SER A 186 -10.95 9.10 -4.45
N ARG A 187 -11.41 10.34 -4.25
CA ARG A 187 -11.49 10.97 -2.92
C ARG A 187 -12.20 10.09 -1.88
N THR A 188 -13.27 9.42 -2.26
CA THR A 188 -14.10 8.58 -1.38
C THR A 188 -13.66 7.12 -1.32
N ALA A 189 -12.74 6.67 -2.17
CA ALA A 189 -12.25 5.29 -2.18
C ALA A 189 -11.53 4.95 -0.88
N LYS A 190 -11.66 3.71 -0.42
CA LYS A 190 -11.00 3.19 0.78
C LYS A 190 -9.47 3.10 0.63
N GLY A 191 -8.99 2.90 -0.61
CA GLY A 191 -7.58 2.66 -0.89
C GLY A 191 -7.17 1.20 -0.73
N MET A 192 -5.86 0.94 -0.80
CA MET A 192 -5.25 -0.38 -0.66
C MET A 192 -4.71 -0.56 0.77
N HIS A 193 -4.81 -1.77 1.31
CA HIS A 193 -4.19 -2.06 2.60
C HIS A 193 -2.67 -2.09 2.46
N ILE A 194 -1.97 -1.42 3.37
CA ILE A 194 -0.53 -1.19 3.32
C ILE A 194 0.30 -2.48 3.39
N ALA A 195 -0.24 -3.55 3.96
CA ALA A 195 0.40 -4.86 3.96
C ALA A 195 0.55 -5.47 2.55
N ASN A 196 -0.19 -4.98 1.56
CA ASN A 196 0.01 -5.36 0.15
C ASN A 196 1.18 -4.61 -0.50
N LEU A 197 1.58 -3.50 0.10
CA LEU A 197 2.69 -2.66 -0.39
C LEU A 197 3.99 -2.97 0.37
N LEU A 198 3.89 -3.27 1.66
CA LEU A 198 5.01 -3.47 2.58
C LEU A 198 4.97 -4.85 3.24
N PRO A 199 6.11 -5.52 3.41
CA PRO A 199 6.21 -6.77 4.18
C PRO A 199 6.21 -6.45 5.69
N LEU A 200 5.04 -6.19 6.26
CA LEU A 200 4.87 -5.96 7.70
C LEU A 200 4.81 -7.28 8.46
N GLU A 201 5.38 -7.30 9.65
CA GLU A 201 5.28 -8.42 10.59
C GLU A 201 3.94 -8.41 11.34
N GLN A 202 3.67 -9.48 12.08
CA GLN A 202 2.52 -9.51 12.98
C GLN A 202 2.64 -8.42 14.05
N ASP A 203 1.54 -7.74 14.34
CA ASP A 203 1.47 -6.59 15.26
C ASP A 203 2.40 -5.43 14.92
N GLU A 204 2.74 -5.31 13.63
CA GLU A 204 3.47 -4.16 13.08
C GLU A 204 2.52 -3.26 12.27
N TRP A 205 2.52 -1.96 12.60
CA TRP A 205 1.75 -0.95 11.89
C TRP A 205 2.59 0.30 11.64
N VAL A 206 2.18 1.10 10.67
CA VAL A 206 2.84 2.36 10.37
C VAL A 206 2.46 3.40 11.42
N ALA A 207 3.47 3.87 12.15
CA ALA A 207 3.32 4.87 13.20
C ALA A 207 3.47 6.30 12.67
N ASN A 208 4.30 6.50 11.62
CA ASN A 208 4.51 7.79 10.97
C ASN A 208 4.86 7.64 9.49
N VAL A 209 4.46 8.63 8.71
CA VAL A 209 4.81 8.76 7.30
C VAL A 209 5.47 10.10 7.06
N ILE A 210 6.58 10.12 6.32
CA ILE A 210 7.30 11.34 5.95
C ILE A 210 7.56 11.28 4.45
N SER A 211 7.27 12.36 3.75
CA SER A 211 7.66 12.55 2.35
C SER A 211 9.01 13.25 2.27
N VAL A 212 9.94 12.71 1.48
CA VAL A 212 11.29 13.25 1.31
C VAL A 212 11.62 13.33 -0.17
N ARG A 213 12.07 14.51 -0.61
CA ARG A 213 12.52 14.72 -1.98
C ARG A 213 13.94 14.19 -2.19
N GLU A 214 14.81 14.48 -1.26
CA GLU A 214 16.24 14.11 -1.30
C GLU A 214 16.76 13.75 0.09
N PHE A 215 17.79 12.93 0.14
CA PHE A 215 18.40 12.49 1.39
C PHE A 215 19.61 13.37 1.74
N ALA A 216 19.32 14.61 2.12
CA ALA A 216 20.35 15.60 2.46
C ALA A 216 21.12 15.23 3.74
N GLU A 217 22.42 15.62 3.80
CA GLU A 217 23.27 15.34 4.95
C GLU A 217 23.07 16.33 6.11
N ASP A 218 22.61 17.53 5.80
CA ASP A 218 22.37 18.63 6.74
C ASP A 218 20.99 18.56 7.43
N ARG A 219 20.16 17.59 7.04
CA ARG A 219 18.85 17.33 7.65
C ARG A 219 18.88 16.09 8.52
N TYR A 220 18.02 16.10 9.53
CA TYR A 220 17.96 15.04 10.52
C TYR A 220 16.55 14.55 10.74
N PHE A 221 16.42 13.28 11.07
CA PHE A 221 15.20 12.74 11.66
C PHE A 221 15.32 12.71 13.18
N LEU A 222 14.32 13.24 13.86
CA LEU A 222 14.11 13.09 15.29
C LEU A 222 13.10 11.97 15.53
N PHE A 223 13.52 10.94 16.22
CA PHE A 223 12.69 9.83 16.65
C PHE A 223 12.33 10.01 18.12
N ALA A 224 11.07 9.71 18.48
CA ALA A 224 10.65 9.66 19.86
C ALA A 224 9.88 8.37 20.15
N THR A 225 10.14 7.78 21.32
CA THR A 225 9.48 6.55 21.75
C THR A 225 8.49 6.78 22.88
N LYS A 226 7.56 5.87 23.03
CA LYS A 226 6.53 5.86 24.10
C LYS A 226 7.13 5.93 25.49
N ARG A 227 8.31 5.30 25.70
CA ARG A 227 9.05 5.34 26.97
C ARG A 227 9.99 6.53 27.14
N GLY A 228 9.89 7.53 26.25
CA GLY A 228 10.57 8.80 26.40
C GLY A 228 12.03 8.82 25.94
N MET A 229 12.42 7.88 25.10
CA MET A 229 13.69 7.94 24.41
C MET A 229 13.59 8.86 23.22
N VAL A 230 14.69 9.56 22.89
CA VAL A 230 14.82 10.38 21.68
C VAL A 230 16.12 10.06 20.98
N LYS A 231 16.08 10.13 19.66
CA LYS A 231 17.24 9.90 18.82
C LYS A 231 17.23 10.88 17.65
N ARG A 232 18.40 11.39 17.31
CA ARG A 232 18.64 12.21 16.13
C ARG A 232 19.55 11.45 15.18
N SER A 233 19.19 11.36 13.91
CA SER A 233 20.00 10.69 12.88
C SER A 233 19.93 11.47 11.58
N SER A 234 21.06 11.58 10.84
CA SER A 234 21.06 12.21 9.52
C SER A 234 20.12 11.48 8.56
N VAL A 235 19.40 12.25 7.74
CA VAL A 235 18.48 11.75 6.72
C VAL A 235 19.23 10.90 5.69
N SER A 236 20.48 11.26 5.36
CA SER A 236 21.32 10.52 4.40
C SER A 236 21.54 9.04 4.75
N LEU A 237 21.49 8.69 6.05
CA LEU A 237 21.61 7.31 6.51
C LEU A 237 20.45 6.40 6.04
N TYR A 238 19.36 6.98 5.59
CA TYR A 238 18.13 6.27 5.19
C TYR A 238 17.94 6.19 3.69
N ALA A 239 18.86 6.71 2.89
CA ALA A 239 18.78 6.74 1.42
C ALA A 239 18.70 5.35 0.78
N ARG A 240 19.37 4.35 1.37
CA ARG A 240 19.41 2.99 0.84
C ARG A 240 18.57 2.05 1.70
N CYS A 241 17.33 1.85 1.30
CA CYS A 241 16.42 0.91 1.92
C CYS A 241 16.25 -0.35 1.06
N ARG A 242 16.32 -1.53 1.68
CA ARG A 242 16.02 -2.80 1.03
C ARG A 242 14.50 -3.02 0.99
N LYS A 243 14.01 -3.87 0.10
CA LYS A 243 12.57 -4.23 0.05
C LYS A 243 12.03 -4.79 1.38
N SER A 244 12.88 -5.48 2.15
CA SER A 244 12.55 -5.97 3.50
C SER A 244 12.49 -4.88 4.58
N GLY A 245 12.71 -3.63 4.21
CA GLY A 245 12.86 -2.52 5.15
C GLY A 245 14.26 -2.45 5.77
N LEU A 246 14.46 -1.45 6.61
CA LEU A 246 15.68 -1.27 7.40
C LEU A 246 15.33 -0.91 8.85
N ILE A 247 16.23 -1.22 9.77
CA ILE A 247 16.13 -0.78 11.17
C ILE A 247 16.43 0.71 11.21
N ALA A 248 15.41 1.50 11.57
CA ALA A 248 15.52 2.94 11.71
C ALA A 248 15.86 3.36 13.14
N LEU A 249 15.41 2.59 14.12
CA LEU A 249 15.63 2.83 15.55
C LEU A 249 15.75 1.48 16.28
N GLY A 250 16.76 1.32 17.11
CA GLY A 250 16.83 0.20 18.04
C GLY A 250 15.88 0.43 19.20
N LEU A 251 14.74 -0.25 19.23
CA LEU A 251 13.81 -0.17 20.35
C LEU A 251 14.27 -1.02 21.52
N ARG A 252 13.99 -0.55 22.73
CA ARG A 252 14.09 -1.36 23.95
C ARG A 252 12.90 -2.28 24.08
N GLU A 253 13.02 -3.28 24.94
CA GLU A 253 11.92 -4.19 25.25
C GLU A 253 10.68 -3.41 25.73
N ASP A 254 9.51 -3.75 25.20
CA ASP A 254 8.21 -3.11 25.42
C ASP A 254 8.17 -1.60 25.12
N ASP A 255 9.01 -1.08 24.22
CA ASP A 255 8.93 0.31 23.77
C ASP A 255 8.42 0.36 22.32
N GLU A 256 7.79 1.46 21.96
CA GLU A 256 7.20 1.69 20.65
C GLU A 256 7.64 3.04 20.11
N LEU A 257 7.87 3.12 18.80
CA LEU A 257 8.07 4.37 18.10
C LEU A 257 6.71 5.11 18.00
N ILE A 258 6.68 6.36 18.47
CA ILE A 258 5.44 7.17 18.45
C ILE A 258 5.53 8.36 17.49
N ALA A 259 6.71 8.89 17.25
CA ALA A 259 6.89 10.04 16.37
C ALA A 259 8.23 10.00 15.65
N VAL A 260 8.20 10.37 14.38
CA VAL A 260 9.36 10.75 13.58
C VAL A 260 9.08 12.11 12.98
N ARG A 261 10.05 13.03 13.08
CA ARG A 261 9.92 14.37 12.50
C ARG A 261 11.22 14.72 11.80
N GLU A 262 11.12 15.36 10.66
CA GLU A 262 12.27 16.00 10.02
C GLU A 262 12.57 17.30 10.76
N ILE A 263 13.84 17.54 11.03
CA ILE A 263 14.32 18.63 11.87
C ILE A 263 15.59 19.26 11.31
N SER A 264 15.80 20.51 11.66
CA SER A 264 17.03 21.28 11.43
C SER A 264 17.78 21.54 12.73
N ASP A 265 19.01 22.08 12.63
CA ASP A 265 19.89 22.22 13.80
C ASP A 265 19.40 23.23 14.85
N ASN A 266 18.68 24.28 14.44
CA ASN A 266 18.28 25.37 15.34
C ASN A 266 16.86 25.21 15.88
N GLU A 267 16.58 24.05 16.50
CA GLU A 267 15.26 23.76 17.04
C GLU A 267 15.31 23.32 18.50
N HIS A 268 14.19 23.52 19.19
CA HIS A 268 13.89 22.95 20.48
C HIS A 268 12.92 21.78 20.31
N VAL A 269 12.97 20.85 21.23
CA VAL A 269 12.06 19.71 21.27
C VAL A 269 11.16 19.83 22.49
N VAL A 270 9.86 19.74 22.29
CA VAL A 270 8.89 19.60 23.38
C VAL A 270 8.29 18.20 23.36
N MET A 271 8.47 17.46 24.45
CA MET A 271 7.82 16.17 24.65
C MET A 271 6.69 16.30 25.64
N VAL A 272 5.52 15.75 25.28
CA VAL A 272 4.30 15.78 26.10
C VAL A 272 3.95 14.36 26.55
N THR A 273 3.50 14.18 27.80
CA THR A 273 3.12 12.87 28.33
C THR A 273 1.62 12.77 28.61
N ALA A 274 1.12 11.53 28.67
CA ALA A 274 -0.28 11.21 28.95
C ALA A 274 -0.73 11.74 30.32
N ASN A 275 0.15 11.75 31.33
CA ASN A 275 -0.14 12.28 32.66
C ASN A 275 0.05 13.80 32.76
N GLY A 276 0.15 14.49 31.59
CA GLY A 276 0.14 15.93 31.50
C GLY A 276 1.46 16.61 31.90
N MET A 277 2.59 15.93 31.82
CA MET A 277 3.90 16.54 31.94
C MET A 277 4.43 16.97 30.56
N ALA A 278 5.31 17.94 30.52
CA ALA A 278 6.06 18.29 29.30
C ALA A 278 7.48 18.76 29.65
N ILE A 279 8.41 18.48 28.79
CA ILE A 279 9.80 18.96 28.85
C ILE A 279 10.14 19.67 27.55
N ARG A 280 10.82 20.82 27.65
CA ARG A 280 11.44 21.53 26.50
C ARG A 280 12.96 21.52 26.67
N PHE A 281 13.67 21.05 25.67
CA PHE A 281 15.14 21.04 25.64
C PHE A 281 15.65 21.39 24.24
N SER A 282 16.92 21.79 24.17
CA SER A 282 17.57 22.08 22.91
C SER A 282 17.87 20.80 22.13
N LEU A 283 17.67 20.82 20.82
CA LEU A 283 18.06 19.72 19.95
C LEU A 283 19.56 19.41 19.99
N THR A 284 20.39 20.42 20.29
CA THR A 284 21.86 20.25 20.47
C THR A 284 22.20 19.29 21.59
N ASP A 285 21.31 19.09 22.58
CA ASP A 285 21.48 18.10 23.63
C ASP A 285 21.38 16.64 23.12
N VAL A 286 20.85 16.46 21.90
CA VAL A 286 20.70 15.14 21.27
C VAL A 286 21.74 15.02 20.15
N ARG A 287 22.87 14.38 20.46
CA ARG A 287 23.91 14.16 19.45
C ARG A 287 23.39 13.28 18.29
N PRO A 288 23.85 13.51 17.05
CA PRO A 288 23.56 12.61 15.93
C PRO A 288 24.04 11.19 16.21
N MET A 289 23.24 10.19 15.85
CA MET A 289 23.51 8.78 16.12
C MET A 289 23.19 7.92 14.88
N GLY A 290 23.84 6.76 14.79
CA GLY A 290 23.58 5.78 13.75
C GLY A 290 22.17 5.15 13.85
N ARG A 291 21.74 4.49 12.78
CA ARG A 291 20.39 3.92 12.63
C ARG A 291 19.97 2.97 13.74
N SER A 292 20.82 2.01 14.12
CA SER A 292 20.52 0.97 15.11
C SER A 292 20.57 1.45 16.57
N ALA A 293 20.97 2.70 16.82
CA ALA A 293 21.03 3.23 18.18
C ALA A 293 19.63 3.35 18.79
N ALA A 294 19.49 3.03 20.08
CA ALA A 294 18.23 3.16 20.83
C ALA A 294 17.94 4.61 21.29
N GLY A 295 18.86 5.54 21.03
CA GLY A 295 18.72 6.92 21.45
C GLY A 295 19.14 7.18 22.89
N VAL A 296 18.77 8.36 23.37
CA VAL A 296 19.03 8.86 24.73
C VAL A 296 17.72 9.23 25.41
N LYS A 297 17.74 9.33 26.72
CA LYS A 297 16.57 9.72 27.50
C LYS A 297 16.21 11.17 27.21
N GLY A 298 15.02 11.41 26.63
CA GLY A 298 14.47 12.74 26.37
C GLY A 298 13.72 13.29 27.56
N ILE A 299 12.82 12.46 28.15
CA ILE A 299 12.04 12.80 29.35
C ILE A 299 12.10 11.68 30.39
N GLY A 300 12.08 12.03 31.67
CA GLY A 300 11.94 11.09 32.78
C GLY A 300 10.47 10.84 33.07
N LEU A 301 9.97 9.65 32.76
CA LEU A 301 8.58 9.28 32.99
C LEU A 301 8.34 8.83 34.43
N ARG A 302 7.20 9.19 35.00
CA ARG A 302 6.67 8.62 36.23
C ARG A 302 6.11 7.22 35.95
N ARG A 303 5.92 6.45 37.00
CA ARG A 303 5.33 5.09 36.87
C ARG A 303 3.98 5.14 36.16
N GLY A 304 3.82 4.36 35.10
CA GLY A 304 2.58 4.28 34.31
C GLY A 304 2.37 5.46 33.34
N ASP A 305 3.32 6.39 33.22
CA ASP A 305 3.22 7.48 32.24
C ASP A 305 3.87 7.10 30.91
N THR A 306 3.38 7.70 29.84
CA THR A 306 3.88 7.49 28.48
C THR A 306 3.98 8.81 27.73
N VAL A 307 4.90 8.90 26.79
CA VAL A 307 4.96 10.04 25.86
C VAL A 307 3.87 9.88 24.81
N VAL A 308 3.15 10.97 24.54
CA VAL A 308 2.06 11.02 23.53
C VAL A 308 2.39 11.93 22.36
N SER A 309 3.32 12.89 22.53
CA SER A 309 3.76 13.76 21.42
C SER A 309 5.20 14.19 21.58
N CYS A 310 5.86 14.40 20.43
CA CYS A 310 7.18 14.97 20.31
C CYS A 310 7.15 16.05 19.22
N LEU A 311 7.36 17.31 19.61
CA LEU A 311 7.14 18.50 18.83
C LEU A 311 8.46 19.23 18.64
N PRO A 312 9.06 19.24 17.44
CA PRO A 312 10.13 20.18 17.12
C PRO A 312 9.53 21.57 16.94
N LEU A 313 10.21 22.58 17.43
CA LEU A 313 9.83 23.99 17.38
C LEU A 313 11.07 24.82 17.11
N ALA A 314 10.98 25.81 16.22
CA ALA A 314 12.06 26.75 16.03
C ALA A 314 12.41 27.43 17.38
N ALA A 315 13.69 27.59 17.66
CA ALA A 315 14.16 28.05 18.97
C ALA A 315 13.69 29.48 19.28
N ASP A 316 13.52 30.29 18.25
CA ASP A 316 13.14 31.70 18.26
C ASP A 316 11.64 31.96 18.03
N ASP A 317 10.86 30.95 17.65
CA ASP A 317 9.40 31.10 17.46
C ASP A 317 8.69 31.08 18.83
N LEU A 318 8.46 32.28 19.35
CA LEU A 318 7.69 32.49 20.57
C LEU A 318 6.21 32.76 20.30
N SER A 319 5.79 32.89 19.03
CA SER A 319 4.42 33.10 18.61
C SER A 319 3.58 31.83 18.61
N THR A 320 4.23 30.70 18.45
CA THR A 320 3.58 29.37 18.47
C THR A 320 3.12 29.04 19.89
N GLU A 321 1.92 28.48 19.99
CA GLU A 321 1.38 27.93 21.21
C GLU A 321 1.31 26.39 21.14
N ILE A 322 1.35 25.72 22.28
CA ILE A 322 1.16 24.28 22.38
C ILE A 322 -0.30 24.00 22.74
N LEU A 323 -1.03 23.45 21.78
CA LEU A 323 -2.34 22.87 22.02
C LEU A 323 -2.16 21.51 22.72
N ALA A 324 -2.84 21.29 23.80
CA ALA A 324 -2.92 19.99 24.47
C ALA A 324 -4.38 19.55 24.56
N VAL A 325 -4.66 18.31 24.12
CA VAL A 325 -6.00 17.72 24.12
C VAL A 325 -6.02 16.47 24.96
N SER A 326 -7.09 16.30 25.75
CA SER A 326 -7.30 15.15 26.61
C SER A 326 -8.41 14.22 26.10
N SER A 327 -8.39 12.98 26.55
CA SER A 327 -9.29 11.91 26.08
C SER A 327 -10.79 12.23 26.32
N LEU A 328 -11.13 13.00 27.35
CA LEU A 328 -12.52 13.37 27.64
C LEU A 328 -12.91 14.75 27.09
N GLY A 329 -12.22 15.18 26.01
CA GLY A 329 -12.62 16.36 25.24
C GLY A 329 -12.31 17.70 25.89
N TYR A 330 -11.34 17.77 26.78
CA TYR A 330 -10.79 19.01 27.29
C TYR A 330 -9.51 19.37 26.55
N GLY A 331 -9.27 20.64 26.35
CA GLY A 331 -8.05 21.14 25.73
C GLY A 331 -7.75 22.58 26.09
N LYS A 332 -6.55 22.99 25.75
CA LYS A 332 -6.06 24.36 25.95
C LYS A 332 -4.88 24.66 25.07
N ARG A 333 -4.67 25.94 24.83
CA ARG A 333 -3.41 26.46 24.27
C ARG A 333 -2.53 26.97 25.41
N THR A 334 -1.23 26.87 25.24
CA THR A 334 -0.27 27.39 26.20
C THR A 334 0.96 27.88 25.44
N ARG A 335 1.36 29.11 25.67
CA ARG A 335 2.50 29.76 25.02
C ARG A 335 3.79 28.97 25.26
N VAL A 336 4.63 28.86 24.23
CA VAL A 336 5.91 28.13 24.28
C VAL A 336 6.89 28.74 25.27
N ASP A 337 6.87 30.06 25.47
CA ASP A 337 7.75 30.77 26.42
C ASP A 337 7.54 30.35 27.89
N LEU A 338 6.33 29.87 28.22
CA LEU A 338 6.05 29.34 29.55
C LEU A 338 6.74 28.00 29.84
N TYR A 339 7.29 27.33 28.84
CA TYR A 339 8.08 26.12 29.01
C TYR A 339 9.56 26.48 28.97
N ARG A 340 10.15 26.69 30.16
CA ARG A 340 11.59 26.95 30.25
C ARG A 340 12.41 25.83 29.59
N VAL A 341 13.45 26.18 28.88
CA VAL A 341 14.41 25.21 28.35
C VAL A 341 15.12 24.52 29.51
N GLN A 342 15.21 23.20 29.47
CA GLN A 342 15.83 22.34 30.47
C GLN A 342 16.80 21.38 29.79
N SER A 343 17.66 20.76 30.55
CA SER A 343 18.43 19.60 30.05
C SER A 343 17.49 18.43 29.83
N ARG A 344 17.70 17.64 28.75
CA ARG A 344 16.93 16.43 28.48
C ARG A 344 16.99 15.43 29.63
N GLY A 345 16.01 14.53 29.68
CA GLY A 345 15.97 13.43 30.66
C GLY A 345 15.39 13.79 32.03
N GLY A 346 15.06 15.08 32.26
CA GLY A 346 14.33 15.53 33.43
C GLY A 346 12.85 15.08 33.42
N ILE A 347 12.14 15.25 34.56
CA ILE A 347 10.71 14.92 34.67
C ILE A 347 9.84 15.95 33.92
N GLY A 348 10.40 17.11 33.61
CA GLY A 348 9.70 18.21 32.95
C GLY A 348 8.83 19.05 33.90
N LEU A 349 7.87 19.74 33.35
CA LEU A 349 6.94 20.66 34.02
C LEU A 349 5.52 20.17 33.81
N ILE A 350 4.61 20.57 34.70
CA ILE A 350 3.18 20.31 34.47
C ILE A 350 2.74 21.11 33.23
N ASN A 351 2.26 20.41 32.23
CA ASN A 351 1.66 20.96 31.02
C ASN A 351 0.12 21.01 31.15
N PHE A 352 -0.47 19.95 31.66
CA PHE A 352 -1.92 19.81 31.74
C PHE A 352 -2.30 19.17 33.08
N LYS A 353 -3.30 19.74 33.77
CA LYS A 353 -3.81 19.15 35.03
C LYS A 353 -4.78 18.03 34.71
N VAL A 354 -4.26 16.80 34.67
CA VAL A 354 -5.06 15.58 34.48
C VAL A 354 -5.91 15.30 35.71
N SER A 355 -7.15 14.91 35.49
CA SER A 355 -8.13 14.55 36.54
C SER A 355 -9.13 13.52 35.98
N PRO A 356 -9.93 12.85 36.79
CA PRO A 356 -10.99 11.97 36.32
C PRO A 356 -11.97 12.65 35.35
N LYS A 357 -12.13 13.97 35.47
CA LYS A 357 -13.00 14.77 34.60
C LYS A 357 -12.41 15.00 33.20
N THR A 358 -11.11 15.11 33.09
CA THR A 358 -10.45 15.40 31.82
C THR A 358 -9.93 14.14 31.12
N GLY A 359 -9.66 13.09 31.88
CA GLY A 359 -8.91 11.95 31.38
C GLY A 359 -7.44 12.27 31.09
N PRO A 360 -6.64 11.32 30.61
CA PRO A 360 -5.25 11.52 30.19
C PRO A 360 -5.16 12.42 28.96
N VAL A 361 -4.01 13.07 28.77
CA VAL A 361 -3.66 13.79 27.55
C VAL A 361 -3.43 12.75 26.45
N ILE A 362 -4.05 12.97 25.29
CA ILE A 362 -3.89 12.10 24.11
C ILE A 362 -2.86 12.63 23.13
N GLY A 363 -2.55 13.93 23.18
CA GLY A 363 -1.56 14.54 22.33
C GLY A 363 -1.35 16.03 22.61
N GLY A 364 -0.28 16.53 22.02
CA GLY A 364 0.03 17.95 21.92
C GLY A 364 0.44 18.30 20.50
N MET A 365 0.21 19.54 20.07
CA MET A 365 0.51 20.01 18.72
C MET A 365 0.86 21.51 18.74
N PRO A 366 1.82 21.97 17.93
CA PRO A 366 2.05 23.39 17.77
C PRO A 366 0.90 24.02 16.98
N VAL A 367 0.41 25.16 17.41
CA VAL A 367 -0.68 25.88 16.77
C VAL A 367 -0.40 27.39 16.72
N LYS A 368 -0.99 28.05 15.75
CA LYS A 368 -1.00 29.51 15.60
C LYS A 368 -2.42 30.01 15.54
N ASP A 369 -2.58 31.32 15.76
CA ASP A 369 -3.87 31.97 15.57
C ASP A 369 -4.30 31.84 14.09
N GLY A 370 -5.57 31.58 13.87
CA GLY A 370 -6.15 31.33 12.54
C GLY A 370 -6.12 29.86 12.08
N ASP A 371 -5.46 28.99 12.81
CA ASP A 371 -5.55 27.55 12.52
C ASP A 371 -6.95 26.98 12.88
N SER A 372 -7.36 25.93 12.21
CA SER A 372 -8.55 25.15 12.54
C SER A 372 -8.17 23.83 13.21
N LEU A 373 -8.80 23.51 14.33
CA LEU A 373 -8.67 22.24 15.03
C LEU A 373 -9.77 21.28 14.60
N ILE A 374 -9.37 20.06 14.22
CA ILE A 374 -10.27 18.95 13.92
C ILE A 374 -10.15 17.93 15.04
N LEU A 375 -11.25 17.58 15.67
CA LEU A 375 -11.35 16.54 16.69
C LEU A 375 -12.13 15.36 16.14
N LEU A 376 -11.61 14.17 16.35
CA LEU A 376 -12.28 12.92 16.04
C LEU A 376 -12.61 12.17 17.32
N THR A 377 -13.85 11.71 17.46
CA THR A 377 -14.29 10.91 18.58
C THR A 377 -14.29 9.41 18.27
N THR A 378 -14.28 8.57 19.29
CA THR A 378 -14.44 7.11 19.15
C THR A 378 -15.82 6.71 18.60
N THR A 379 -16.77 7.62 18.58
CA THR A 379 -18.10 7.46 17.94
C THR A 379 -18.15 8.02 16.53
N ASN A 380 -16.99 8.23 15.89
CA ASN A 380 -16.82 8.72 14.53
C ASN A 380 -17.42 10.12 14.24
N LYS A 381 -17.65 10.91 15.28
CA LYS A 381 -18.04 12.31 15.10
C LYS A 381 -16.78 13.14 14.86
N ILE A 382 -16.80 13.92 13.77
CA ILE A 382 -15.76 14.89 13.43
C ILE A 382 -16.27 16.27 13.80
N ILE A 383 -15.47 16.99 14.58
CA ILE A 383 -15.79 18.33 15.05
C ILE A 383 -14.67 19.25 14.63
N ARG A 384 -15.02 20.35 13.95
CA ARG A 384 -14.08 21.41 13.57
C ARG A 384 -14.39 22.65 14.40
N LEU A 385 -13.35 23.24 14.97
CA LEU A 385 -13.43 24.51 15.69
C LEU A 385 -12.19 25.35 15.40
N GLY A 386 -12.32 26.67 15.48
CA GLY A 386 -11.18 27.59 15.36
C GLY A 386 -10.23 27.39 16.55
N VAL A 387 -8.94 27.41 16.30
CA VAL A 387 -7.95 27.39 17.38
C VAL A 387 -8.12 28.60 18.29
N ASP A 388 -8.58 29.72 17.75
CA ASP A 388 -8.89 30.97 18.49
C ASP A 388 -9.98 30.80 19.54
N GLU A 389 -10.89 29.85 19.35
CA GLU A 389 -11.94 29.50 20.34
C GLU A 389 -11.35 28.72 21.52
N VAL A 390 -10.18 28.14 21.35
CA VAL A 390 -9.48 27.42 22.42
C VAL A 390 -8.71 28.38 23.28
N ARG A 391 -9.08 28.50 24.55
CA ARG A 391 -8.50 29.45 25.46
C ARG A 391 -7.00 29.27 25.69
N SER A 392 -6.20 30.30 25.50
CA SER A 392 -4.80 30.37 25.90
C SER A 392 -4.69 30.54 27.40
N VAL A 393 -4.09 29.61 28.11
CA VAL A 393 -3.99 29.59 29.59
C VAL A 393 -2.68 29.02 30.06
N GLY A 394 -2.37 29.25 31.35
CA GLY A 394 -1.15 28.77 31.97
C GLY A 394 -1.05 27.22 31.98
N ARG A 395 0.19 26.73 32.11
CA ARG A 395 0.53 25.30 32.04
C ARG A 395 -0.25 24.41 33.04
N ALA A 396 -0.34 24.80 34.29
CA ALA A 396 -0.92 23.96 35.37
C ALA A 396 -2.45 24.04 35.45
N THR A 397 -3.13 24.14 34.29
CA THR A 397 -4.60 24.19 34.21
C THR A 397 -5.16 22.97 33.49
N MET A 398 -6.44 22.68 33.66
CA MET A 398 -7.14 21.58 32.97
C MET A 398 -7.75 21.99 31.61
N GLY A 399 -7.59 23.25 31.23
CA GLY A 399 -8.16 23.78 29.98
C GLY A 399 -9.68 23.96 30.04
N VAL A 400 -10.27 24.08 28.86
CA VAL A 400 -11.70 24.22 28.63
C VAL A 400 -12.26 22.99 27.94
N ARG A 401 -13.57 22.79 27.97
CA ARG A 401 -14.22 21.71 27.23
C ARG A 401 -14.31 22.12 25.77
N LEU A 402 -13.65 21.38 24.88
CA LEU A 402 -13.67 21.55 23.43
C LEU A 402 -14.88 20.87 22.80
N VAL A 403 -15.26 19.72 23.33
CA VAL A 403 -16.36 18.90 22.82
C VAL A 403 -17.15 18.26 23.95
N ARG A 404 -18.46 18.12 23.76
CA ARG A 404 -19.30 17.27 24.59
C ARG A 404 -19.32 15.87 23.97
N LEU A 405 -18.84 14.91 24.73
CA LEU A 405 -18.83 13.52 24.32
C LEU A 405 -20.08 12.80 24.80
N ASP A 406 -20.52 11.81 24.06
CA ASP A 406 -21.56 10.87 24.50
C ASP A 406 -21.03 9.99 25.63
N ASP A 407 -21.93 9.34 26.36
CA ASP A 407 -21.55 8.44 27.47
C ASP A 407 -20.66 7.28 26.95
N GLY A 408 -19.50 7.12 27.57
CA GLY A 408 -18.50 6.11 27.17
C GLY A 408 -17.64 6.51 25.95
N ALA A 409 -17.91 7.61 25.28
CA ALA A 409 -17.10 8.10 24.18
C ALA A 409 -15.83 8.83 24.65
N SER A 410 -14.79 8.81 23.83
CA SER A 410 -13.56 9.56 24.04
C SER A 410 -13.08 10.21 22.73
N VAL A 411 -12.14 11.16 22.84
CA VAL A 411 -11.46 11.69 21.68
C VAL A 411 -10.45 10.65 21.21
N ALA A 412 -10.60 10.20 19.97
CA ALA A 412 -9.73 9.20 19.33
C ALA A 412 -8.45 9.81 18.75
N GLY A 413 -8.56 11.06 18.26
CA GLY A 413 -7.44 11.79 17.68
C GLY A 413 -7.82 13.23 17.39
N PHE A 414 -6.83 14.03 17.04
CA PHE A 414 -7.03 15.41 16.61
C PHE A 414 -5.91 15.83 15.67
N ASP A 415 -6.20 16.81 14.83
CA ASP A 415 -5.25 17.41 13.90
C ASP A 415 -5.58 18.90 13.71
N THR A 416 -4.64 19.66 13.16
CA THR A 416 -4.82 21.07 12.85
C THR A 416 -4.63 21.32 11.36
N VAL A 417 -5.46 22.20 10.82
CA VAL A 417 -5.38 22.66 9.44
C VAL A 417 -5.07 24.15 9.44
N THR A 418 -3.98 24.51 8.79
CA THR A 418 -3.56 25.91 8.64
C THR A 418 -4.40 26.57 7.55
N ASP A 419 -5.14 27.61 7.86
CA ASP A 419 -5.94 28.38 6.88
C ASP A 419 -5.08 29.33 6.00
N ALA A 420 -3.77 29.25 6.05
CA ALA A 420 -2.83 30.10 5.30
C ALA A 420 -2.90 29.98 3.76
N GLY A 421 -3.79 29.13 3.21
CA GLY A 421 -4.05 28.98 1.77
C GLY A 421 -5.34 29.64 1.28
N LEU A 422 -6.08 30.34 2.12
CA LEU A 422 -7.37 30.97 1.78
C LEU A 422 -7.24 32.48 1.71
N SER A 423 -6.55 33.01 0.69
CA SER A 423 -6.58 34.46 0.40
C SER A 423 -7.98 34.89 0.02
N ASP A 424 -8.40 35.94 0.69
CA ASP A 424 -9.63 36.70 0.59
C ASP A 424 -9.89 37.12 -0.87
N THR A 425 -10.85 36.52 -1.56
CA THR A 425 -11.52 37.11 -2.70
C THR A 425 -12.99 37.24 -2.34
N GLY A 426 -13.30 38.44 -1.83
CA GLY A 426 -14.67 38.86 -1.53
C GLY A 426 -15.55 38.86 -2.76
N GLU A 427 -16.70 38.23 -2.60
CA GLU A 427 -18.02 38.67 -3.05
C GLU A 427 -19.02 37.58 -2.70
N ALA A 428 -19.99 37.93 -1.89
CA ALA A 428 -21.11 37.06 -1.53
C ALA A 428 -22.07 36.96 -2.74
N PRO A 429 -22.49 35.75 -3.16
CA PRO A 429 -23.63 35.66 -4.07
C PRO A 429 -24.91 35.92 -3.28
N GLN A 430 -25.74 36.85 -3.76
CA GLN A 430 -27.10 37.09 -3.32
C GLN A 430 -27.91 35.80 -3.42
N GLU A 431 -28.63 35.52 -2.34
CA GLU A 431 -29.69 34.51 -2.31
C GLU A 431 -30.79 34.87 -3.30
N ALA A 432 -30.96 34.10 -4.35
CA ALA A 432 -32.17 34.11 -5.17
C ALA A 432 -33.25 33.32 -4.44
N SER A 433 -34.22 34.04 -3.93
CA SER A 433 -35.46 33.51 -3.39
C SER A 433 -36.26 32.79 -4.48
N LEU A 434 -36.38 31.48 -4.36
CA LEU A 434 -37.32 30.66 -5.12
C LEU A 434 -38.61 30.47 -4.30
N ASP A 435 -39.46 31.52 -4.33
CA ASP A 435 -40.88 31.35 -4.07
C ASP A 435 -41.59 31.52 -5.42
N ALA A 436 -42.02 30.42 -6.02
CA ALA A 436 -43.06 30.41 -7.05
C ALA A 436 -43.74 29.06 -7.04
N THR A 437 -44.87 29.02 -6.39
CA THR A 437 -45.94 28.02 -6.54
C THR A 437 -46.42 27.98 -7.99
N PRO A 438 -46.61 26.82 -8.63
CA PRO A 438 -47.32 26.75 -9.92
C PRO A 438 -48.83 26.63 -9.69
N THR A 439 -49.59 27.65 -10.11
CA THR A 439 -51.04 27.59 -10.35
C THR A 439 -51.33 26.76 -11.62
N ALA A 440 -52.20 25.80 -11.48
CA ALA A 440 -52.79 25.03 -12.57
C ALA A 440 -53.78 25.87 -13.33
N SER A 441 -53.76 25.84 -14.67
CA SER A 441 -54.93 25.87 -15.55
C SER A 441 -54.51 25.83 -17.03
N GLY A 442 -55.23 25.02 -17.83
CA GLY A 442 -55.27 25.13 -19.29
C GLY A 442 -55.02 23.83 -20.05
N GLU A 443 -56.09 23.02 -20.17
CA GLU A 443 -56.26 22.02 -21.23
C GLU A 443 -56.19 22.68 -22.61
N GLU A 444 -55.33 22.20 -23.50
CA GLU A 444 -55.52 22.38 -24.94
C GLU A 444 -55.21 21.04 -25.64
N THR A 445 -56.22 20.51 -26.30
CA THR A 445 -56.26 19.36 -27.19
C THR A 445 -55.46 19.59 -28.47
N PRO A 446 -54.73 18.56 -29.00
CA PRO A 446 -54.09 18.64 -30.32
C PRO A 446 -55.06 18.31 -31.44
N PRO A 447 -54.94 18.94 -32.64
CA PRO A 447 -55.77 18.65 -33.81
C PRO A 447 -55.30 17.40 -34.54
N GLU A 448 -56.29 16.63 -35.09
CA GLU A 448 -56.15 15.49 -35.97
C GLU A 448 -55.49 15.88 -37.32
N PRO A 449 -54.80 14.96 -38.00
CA PRO A 449 -54.30 15.20 -39.33
C PRO A 449 -55.35 14.81 -40.39
N GLU A 450 -55.63 15.73 -41.31
CA GLU A 450 -56.33 15.46 -42.56
C GLU A 450 -55.44 14.80 -43.62
N ALA A 451 -56.03 13.76 -44.26
CA ALA A 451 -55.80 13.14 -45.59
C ALA A 451 -54.40 12.67 -46.02
#